data_f68ac58215e5878d0eab589e9f5ffa7d
#
_entry.id   f68ac58215e5878d0eab589e9f5ffa7d
#
_cell.length_a   1.000
_cell.length_b   1.000
_cell.length_c   1.000
_cell.angle_alpha   90.00
_cell.angle_beta   90.00
_cell.angle_gamma   90.00
#
_symmetry.space_group_name_H-M   'P 1'
#
loop_
_entity.id
_entity.type
_entity.pdbx_description
1 polymer ?
#
loop_
_entity_poly.entity_id
_entity_poly.type
_entity_poly.pdbx_seq_one_letter_code
_entity_poly.pdbx_strand_id
1 'polypeptide(L)'
;NKNYQDMYLRGVFNWWEATDQFKFNRITPDLYSITIELIADGQPYDFKVADAAWSSQFNCGFEYSPRRLELYDPVELTCEQTSQNIQFIPSDTGLFTFELDISQNSAPELTITRVTN
;
A
#
# COMPACT_ATOMS: atom_id res chain seq x y z
N ASN A 1 -13.63 14.59 -5.78
CA ASN A 1 -12.48 13.70 -6.00
C ASN A 1 -11.35 14.07 -5.06
N LYS A 2 -10.80 13.07 -4.41
CA LYS A 2 -9.65 13.27 -3.52
C LYS A 2 -8.39 13.53 -4.32
N ASN A 3 -7.53 14.34 -3.77
CA ASN A 3 -6.21 14.59 -4.35
C ASN A 3 -5.19 13.73 -3.62
N TYR A 4 -4.83 12.60 -4.20
CA TYR A 4 -3.94 11.62 -3.59
C TYR A 4 -2.48 11.98 -3.82
N GLN A 5 -2.06 13.15 -3.42
CA GLN A 5 -0.65 13.51 -3.48
C GLN A 5 0.07 12.97 -2.26
N ASP A 6 1.34 12.62 -2.44
CA ASP A 6 2.25 12.27 -1.34
C ASP A 6 1.72 11.14 -0.46
N MET A 7 1.36 10.03 -1.10
CA MET A 7 1.00 8.81 -0.39
C MET A 7 2.24 7.94 -0.19
N TYR A 8 2.27 7.22 0.92
CA TYR A 8 3.41 6.40 1.33
C TYR A 8 2.93 5.01 1.73
N LEU A 9 3.83 4.03 1.60
CA LEU A 9 3.69 2.78 2.33
C LEU A 9 4.26 3.04 3.73
N ARG A 10 3.42 2.87 4.74
CA ARG A 10 3.83 3.05 6.14
C ARG A 10 3.56 1.76 6.88
N GLY A 11 4.62 1.15 7.39
CA GLY A 11 4.46 -0.15 8.00
C GLY A 11 5.69 -0.59 8.76
N VAL A 12 5.75 -1.88 9.06
CA VAL A 12 6.83 -2.44 9.87
C VAL A 12 8.21 -2.27 9.24
N PHE A 13 8.27 -2.06 7.92
CA PHE A 13 9.54 -1.88 7.21
C PHE A 13 10.14 -0.48 7.39
N ASN A 14 9.42 0.47 7.94
CA ASN A 14 9.93 1.84 8.13
C ASN A 14 9.41 2.49 9.40
N TRP A 15 9.11 1.66 10.43
CA TRP A 15 8.62 2.15 11.72
C TRP A 15 7.37 3.01 11.59
N TRP A 16 6.53 2.70 10.58
CA TRP A 16 5.28 3.41 10.29
C TRP A 16 5.49 4.88 9.94
N GLU A 17 6.71 5.25 9.56
CA GLU A 17 7.04 6.62 9.19
C GLU A 17 6.76 6.88 7.71
N ALA A 18 6.64 8.15 7.34
CA ALA A 18 6.52 8.56 5.96
C ALA A 18 7.92 8.85 5.42
N THR A 19 8.59 7.82 4.92
CA THR A 19 9.96 7.96 4.42
C THR A 19 9.98 8.04 2.90
N ASP A 20 10.95 8.79 2.36
CA ASP A 20 11.02 9.03 0.92
C ASP A 20 11.18 7.76 0.11
N GLN A 21 11.89 6.75 0.65
CA GLN A 21 12.05 5.47 -0.05
C GLN A 21 10.74 4.73 -0.24
N PHE A 22 9.73 5.05 0.54
CA PHE A 22 8.44 4.35 0.52
C PHE A 22 7.32 5.26 0.04
N LYS A 23 7.69 6.35 -0.65
CA LYS A 23 6.72 7.26 -1.23
C LYS A 23 6.29 6.74 -2.60
N PHE A 24 4.98 6.67 -2.83
CA PHE A 24 4.47 6.29 -4.14
C PHE A 24 4.86 7.31 -5.20
N ASN A 25 5.20 6.81 -6.39
CA ASN A 25 5.50 7.64 -7.55
C ASN A 25 4.26 7.70 -8.44
N ARG A 26 3.91 8.89 -8.88
CA ARG A 26 2.76 9.06 -9.75
C ARG A 26 3.16 8.71 -11.18
N ILE A 27 2.54 7.69 -11.74
CA ILE A 27 2.83 7.19 -13.09
C ILE A 27 1.90 7.85 -14.10
N THR A 28 0.61 7.89 -13.78
CA THR A 28 -0.42 8.59 -14.56
C THR A 28 -1.27 9.37 -13.57
N PRO A 29 -2.20 10.22 -14.03
CA PRO A 29 -3.09 10.90 -13.09
C PRO A 29 -3.85 9.96 -12.16
N ASP A 30 -4.08 8.71 -12.58
CA ASP A 30 -4.89 7.76 -11.82
C ASP A 30 -4.10 6.57 -11.28
N LEU A 31 -2.79 6.52 -11.49
CA LEU A 31 -2.00 5.36 -11.10
C LEU A 31 -0.71 5.78 -10.41
N TYR A 32 -0.49 5.20 -9.24
CA TYR A 32 0.74 5.38 -8.46
C TYR A 32 1.40 4.03 -8.27
N SER A 33 2.72 4.01 -8.19
CA SER A 33 3.41 2.76 -7.90
C SER A 33 4.70 2.99 -7.15
N ILE A 34 5.17 1.93 -6.50
CA ILE A 34 6.47 1.91 -5.85
C ILE A 34 6.97 0.47 -5.84
N THR A 35 8.27 0.31 -6.06
CA THR A 35 8.92 -1.00 -6.02
C THR A 35 9.90 -1.03 -4.87
N ILE A 36 9.76 -2.04 -3.99
CA ILE A 36 10.61 -2.18 -2.82
C ILE A 36 11.06 -3.63 -2.68
N GLU A 37 12.16 -3.84 -1.97
CA GLU A 37 12.63 -5.18 -1.64
C GLU A 37 11.95 -5.67 -0.37
N LEU A 38 11.45 -6.92 -0.41
CA LEU A 38 10.90 -7.59 0.76
C LEU A 38 11.64 -8.89 0.98
N ILE A 39 11.80 -9.25 2.24
CA ILE A 39 12.50 -10.46 2.64
C ILE A 39 11.49 -11.51 3.08
N ALA A 40 11.63 -12.73 2.52
CA ALA A 40 10.74 -13.83 2.84
C ALA A 40 11.32 -14.61 4.02
N ASP A 41 10.90 -14.23 5.22
CA ASP A 41 11.31 -14.92 6.45
C ASP A 41 10.13 -15.57 7.16
N GLY A 42 8.98 -15.67 6.47
CA GLY A 42 7.77 -16.26 7.02
C GLY A 42 6.92 -15.31 7.83
N GLN A 43 7.40 -14.10 8.09
CA GLN A 43 6.67 -13.12 8.87
C GLN A 43 5.88 -12.18 7.96
N PRO A 44 4.69 -11.75 8.38
CA PRO A 44 3.93 -10.80 7.58
C PRO A 44 4.52 -9.41 7.67
N TYR A 45 4.42 -8.68 6.58
CA TYR A 45 4.63 -7.25 6.58
C TYR A 45 3.26 -6.60 6.81
N ASP A 46 3.11 -5.92 7.94
CA ASP A 46 1.91 -5.13 8.23
C ASP A 46 2.15 -3.71 7.76
N PHE A 47 1.19 -3.15 7.05
CA PHE A 47 1.37 -1.79 6.54
C PHE A 47 0.03 -1.15 6.24
N LYS A 48 0.08 0.14 5.92
CA LYS A 48 -1.04 0.93 5.43
C LYS A 48 -0.57 1.83 4.31
N VAL A 49 -1.50 2.34 3.55
CA VAL A 49 -1.24 3.35 2.52
C VAL A 49 -1.78 4.66 3.06
N ALA A 50 -0.89 5.62 3.31
CA ALA A 50 -1.31 6.84 3.99
C ALA A 50 -0.42 8.02 3.63
N ASP A 51 -0.95 9.23 3.85
CA ASP A 51 -0.14 10.43 3.72
C ASP A 51 0.74 10.61 4.98
N ALA A 52 1.60 11.64 4.96
CA ALA A 52 2.53 11.87 6.06
C ALA A 52 1.82 12.27 7.35
N ALA A 53 0.69 12.92 7.24
CA ALA A 53 -0.02 13.46 8.41
C ALA A 53 -1.02 12.48 9.02
N TRP A 54 -1.18 11.29 8.45
CA TRP A 54 -2.23 10.33 8.86
C TRP A 54 -3.62 10.96 8.77
N SER A 55 -3.84 11.78 7.73
CA SER A 55 -5.16 12.41 7.52
C SER A 55 -6.22 11.32 7.39
N SER A 56 -7.39 11.54 8.00
CA SER A 56 -8.40 10.47 8.03
C SER A 56 -8.82 10.01 6.63
N GLN A 57 -8.98 10.92 5.68
CA GLN A 57 -9.40 10.55 4.32
C GLN A 57 -8.27 9.94 3.49
N PHE A 58 -7.04 9.95 3.99
CA PHE A 58 -5.88 9.38 3.30
C PHE A 58 -5.16 8.32 4.14
N ASN A 59 -5.84 7.76 5.12
CA ASN A 59 -5.33 6.69 5.96
C ASN A 59 -6.04 5.41 5.53
N CYS A 60 -5.43 4.65 4.60
CA CYS A 60 -6.11 3.61 3.86
C CYS A 60 -5.65 2.22 4.25
N GLY A 61 -6.60 1.35 4.48
CA GLY A 61 -6.38 -0.04 4.81
C GLY A 61 -7.68 -0.81 4.58
N PHE A 62 -7.97 -1.77 5.45
CA PHE A 62 -9.19 -2.55 5.34
C PHE A 62 -10.23 -2.10 6.35
N GLU A 63 -11.51 -2.35 6.05
CA GLU A 63 -12.61 -1.76 6.80
C GLU A 63 -12.80 -2.37 8.18
N TYR A 64 -12.86 -3.68 8.27
CA TYR A 64 -13.29 -4.33 9.52
C TYR A 64 -12.16 -4.96 10.31
N SER A 65 -11.19 -5.55 9.62
CA SER A 65 -10.11 -6.27 10.29
C SER A 65 -8.88 -6.28 9.39
N PRO A 66 -7.70 -6.50 9.95
CA PRO A 66 -6.52 -6.71 9.13
C PRO A 66 -6.73 -7.90 8.20
N ARG A 67 -6.26 -7.78 6.95
CA ARG A 67 -6.40 -8.85 5.97
C ARG A 67 -5.10 -9.04 5.21
N ARG A 68 -4.87 -10.27 4.77
CA ARG A 68 -3.72 -10.60 3.94
C ARG A 68 -4.07 -10.40 2.48
N LEU A 69 -3.15 -9.75 1.77
CA LEU A 69 -3.23 -9.54 0.33
C LEU A 69 -2.49 -10.66 -0.37
N GLU A 70 -3.00 -11.11 -1.52
CA GLU A 70 -2.31 -12.06 -2.37
C GLU A 70 -1.75 -11.34 -3.58
N LEU A 71 -0.68 -11.90 -4.18
CA LEU A 71 -0.11 -11.33 -5.39
C LEU A 71 -1.14 -11.30 -6.52
N TYR A 72 -1.10 -10.23 -7.30
CA TYR A 72 -1.92 -10.05 -8.51
C TYR A 72 -3.42 -9.98 -8.25
N ASP A 73 -3.80 -9.75 -7.00
CA ASP A 73 -5.21 -9.70 -6.60
C ASP A 73 -5.58 -8.27 -6.20
N PRO A 74 -6.24 -7.50 -7.09
CA PRO A 74 -6.60 -6.12 -6.73
C PRO A 74 -7.63 -6.10 -5.63
N VAL A 75 -7.42 -5.23 -4.63
CA VAL A 75 -8.37 -5.07 -3.54
C VAL A 75 -8.67 -3.60 -3.31
N GLU A 76 -9.92 -3.31 -2.99
CA GLU A 76 -10.35 -1.99 -2.60
C GLU A 76 -9.90 -1.69 -1.19
N LEU A 77 -9.40 -0.48 -0.98
CA LEU A 77 -9.02 -0.01 0.35
C LEU A 77 -10.08 0.94 0.88
N THR A 78 -10.21 0.95 2.19
CA THR A 78 -11.06 1.90 2.91
C THR A 78 -10.16 2.95 3.52
N CYS A 79 -10.45 4.23 3.25
CA CYS A 79 -9.64 5.35 3.74
C CYS A 79 -10.40 6.07 4.84
N GLU A 80 -10.09 5.73 6.07
CA GLU A 80 -10.66 6.36 7.25
C GLU A 80 -9.77 6.10 8.46
N GLN A 81 -9.95 6.86 9.51
CA GLN A 81 -9.10 6.80 10.68
C GLN A 81 -9.08 5.43 11.34
N THR A 82 -10.17 4.69 11.22
CA THR A 82 -10.30 3.36 11.84
C THR A 82 -9.91 2.22 10.92
N SER A 83 -9.39 2.52 9.73
CA SER A 83 -8.99 1.46 8.79
C SER A 83 -7.91 0.57 9.40
N GLN A 84 -7.95 -0.70 9.03
CA GLN A 84 -7.11 -1.75 9.61
C GLN A 84 -5.94 -2.10 8.71
N ASN A 85 -4.94 -2.74 9.27
CA ASN A 85 -3.70 -3.05 8.57
C ASN A 85 -3.91 -3.97 7.37
N ILE A 86 -3.08 -3.74 6.35
CA ILE A 86 -2.92 -4.63 5.22
C ILE A 86 -1.74 -5.53 5.54
N GLN A 87 -1.84 -6.82 5.25
CA GLN A 87 -0.77 -7.78 5.53
C GLN A 87 -0.33 -8.46 4.25
N PHE A 88 0.97 -8.63 4.10
CA PHE A 88 1.52 -9.37 2.96
C PHE A 88 2.67 -10.24 3.43
N ILE A 89 2.64 -11.52 3.04
CA ILE A 89 3.70 -12.49 3.35
C ILE A 89 4.34 -12.89 2.03
N PRO A 90 5.55 -12.40 1.72
CA PRO A 90 6.21 -12.82 0.49
C PRO A 90 6.66 -14.27 0.57
N SER A 91 6.51 -15.03 -0.51
CA SER A 91 6.94 -16.43 -0.55
C SER A 91 8.41 -16.55 -0.91
N ASP A 92 8.99 -15.50 -1.50
CA ASP A 92 10.43 -15.46 -1.78
C ASP A 92 10.93 -14.03 -1.67
N THR A 93 12.19 -13.88 -1.37
CA THR A 93 12.84 -12.57 -1.23
C THR A 93 13.04 -11.95 -2.61
N GLY A 94 12.77 -10.67 -2.73
CA GLY A 94 13.01 -9.95 -3.97
C GLY A 94 12.26 -8.64 -4.03
N LEU A 95 12.10 -8.15 -5.26
CA LEU A 95 11.46 -6.86 -5.51
C LEU A 95 9.98 -7.05 -5.80
N PHE A 96 9.18 -6.20 -5.17
CA PHE A 96 7.73 -6.22 -5.33
C PHE A 96 7.25 -4.82 -5.69
N THR A 97 6.30 -4.73 -6.60
CA THR A 97 5.68 -3.47 -6.98
C THR A 97 4.31 -3.36 -6.36
N PHE A 98 4.06 -2.25 -5.69
CA PHE A 98 2.77 -1.91 -5.11
C PHE A 98 2.13 -0.86 -6.01
N GLU A 99 0.98 -1.20 -6.59
CA GLU A 99 0.26 -0.28 -7.47
C GLU A 99 -1.01 0.21 -6.79
N LEU A 100 -1.18 1.53 -6.78
CA LEU A 100 -2.36 2.17 -6.21
C LEU A 100 -3.12 2.83 -7.33
N ASP A 101 -4.29 2.29 -7.63
CA ASP A 101 -5.15 2.78 -8.71
C ASP A 101 -6.27 3.61 -8.10
N ILE A 102 -6.30 4.90 -8.44
CA ILE A 102 -7.31 5.83 -7.91
C ILE A 102 -8.31 6.25 -8.98
N SER A 103 -8.43 5.48 -10.06
CA SER A 103 -9.36 5.81 -11.15
C SER A 103 -10.82 5.61 -10.75
N GLN A 104 -11.09 4.80 -9.72
CA GLN A 104 -12.43 4.58 -9.24
C GLN A 104 -12.86 5.69 -8.30
N ASN A 105 -14.09 6.14 -8.40
CA ASN A 105 -14.58 7.24 -7.58
C ASN A 105 -14.75 6.88 -6.11
N SER A 106 -14.97 5.61 -5.82
CA SER A 106 -15.34 5.20 -4.46
C SER A 106 -14.14 4.93 -3.57
N ALA A 107 -13.08 4.30 -4.10
CA ALA A 107 -11.98 3.88 -3.25
C ALA A 107 -10.74 3.57 -4.08
N PRO A 108 -9.54 3.74 -3.51
CA PRO A 108 -8.33 3.30 -4.19
C PRO A 108 -8.24 1.79 -4.18
N GLU A 109 -7.58 1.24 -5.18
CA GLU A 109 -7.39 -0.20 -5.33
C GLU A 109 -5.91 -0.51 -5.30
N LEU A 110 -5.51 -1.45 -4.46
CA LEU A 110 -4.10 -1.81 -4.29
C LEU A 110 -3.85 -3.19 -4.86
N THR A 111 -2.76 -3.32 -5.62
CA THR A 111 -2.31 -4.59 -6.17
C THR A 111 -0.81 -4.73 -5.92
N ILE A 112 -0.38 -5.92 -5.48
CA ILE A 112 1.04 -6.24 -5.31
C ILE A 112 1.44 -7.21 -6.40
N THR A 113 2.53 -6.90 -7.12
CA THR A 113 3.07 -7.78 -8.15
C THR A 113 4.53 -8.07 -7.85
N ARG A 114 5.00 -9.23 -8.31
CA ARG A 114 6.41 -9.63 -8.13
C ARG A 114 7.20 -9.21 -9.36
N VAL A 115 8.29 -8.47 -9.13
CA VAL A 115 9.18 -8.11 -10.24
C VAL A 115 9.96 -9.35 -10.65
N THR A 116 9.90 -9.67 -11.93
CA THR A 116 10.65 -10.81 -12.48
C THR A 116 11.58 -10.32 -13.57
N ASN A 117 12.71 -11.01 -13.70
CA ASN A 117 13.71 -10.68 -14.73
C ASN A 117 13.54 -11.59 -15.94
#